data_8b765d075d540b20776a560f9d100a0a
#
_entry.id   8b765d075d540b20776a560f9d100a0a
#
_cell.length_a   1.000
_cell.length_b   1.000
_cell.length_c   1.000
_cell.angle_alpha   90.00
_cell.angle_beta   90.00
_cell.angle_gamma   90.00
#
_symmetry.space_group_name_H-M   'P 1'
#
loop_
_entity.id
_entity.type
_entity.pdbx_description
1 polymer ?
#
loop_
_entity_poly.entity_id
_entity_poly.type
_entity_poly.pdbx_seq_one_letter_code
_entity_poly.pdbx_strand_id
1 'polypeptide(L)'
;MKKLFIMALSFSPLAIFSQVIYNSDSIIGNINATESKQKPFRFITNVPSNFVRLSKAPFKRNNFKGLLITAAATAVLIPFDQQITDAVKQFSRDINLTPETNYKVPVKFGNTKILKIPQNLNSAFYQLGEGGTSVLLAGGLFLYGKIKHDERAVYTAADLTETFITMGITTQIIKRITGRQSPFMATTPGGEWSPFPSFHNYQNNTSNYDAFPSGHLATMMATVTTLILNYPEKKWIRPVGYSLMALSGFAMINTDVHWIADYPLALALGYVSAKITHLKNHPKIKVRPVLF
;
A
#
# COMPACT_ATOMS: atom_id res chain seq x y z
N MET A 1 17.89 -11.09 23.64
CA MET A 1 16.56 -10.60 24.07
C MET A 1 16.22 -9.20 23.57
N LYS A 2 17.09 -8.17 23.69
CA LYS A 2 16.82 -6.80 23.15
C LYS A 2 16.56 -6.79 21.62
N LYS A 3 17.33 -7.56 20.83
CA LYS A 3 17.17 -7.63 19.36
C LYS A 3 15.81 -8.23 18.94
N LEU A 4 15.30 -9.23 19.66
CA LEU A 4 13.99 -9.83 19.40
C LEU A 4 12.83 -8.90 19.75
N PHE A 5 13.01 -8.07 20.78
CA PHE A 5 12.02 -7.10 21.23
C PHE A 5 11.89 -5.92 20.24
N ILE A 6 13.00 -5.45 19.66
CA ILE A 6 13.00 -4.40 18.62
C ILE A 6 12.35 -4.94 17.34
N MET A 7 12.62 -6.21 16.96
CA MET A 7 11.95 -6.86 15.83
C MET A 7 10.45 -7.04 16.05
N ALA A 8 10.02 -7.41 17.24
CA ALA A 8 8.60 -7.48 17.61
C ALA A 8 7.93 -6.11 17.55
N LEU A 9 8.63 -5.03 17.94
CA LEU A 9 8.14 -3.65 17.78
C LEU A 9 8.05 -3.21 16.32
N SER A 10 8.92 -3.68 15.43
CA SER A 10 8.87 -3.36 13.99
C SER A 10 7.64 -3.97 13.29
N PHE A 11 7.17 -5.11 13.77
CA PHE A 11 6.01 -5.80 13.21
C PHE A 11 4.71 -5.60 14.00
N SER A 12 4.79 -5.15 15.27
CA SER A 12 3.61 -4.90 16.10
C SER A 12 2.67 -3.82 15.53
N PRO A 13 3.13 -2.73 14.89
CA PRO A 13 2.24 -1.79 14.23
C PRO A 13 1.41 -2.41 13.11
N LEU A 14 2.00 -3.33 12.32
CA LEU A 14 1.30 -4.08 11.29
C LEU A 14 0.23 -5.02 11.88
N ALA A 15 0.53 -5.67 13.01
CA ALA A 15 -0.41 -6.53 13.73
C ALA A 15 -1.54 -5.73 14.39
N ILE A 16 -1.24 -4.58 15.00
CA ILE A 16 -2.25 -3.68 15.58
C ILE A 16 -3.14 -3.09 14.49
N PHE A 17 -2.57 -2.66 13.36
CA PHE A 17 -3.34 -2.21 12.20
C PHE A 17 -4.23 -3.32 11.64
N SER A 18 -3.75 -4.57 11.60
CA SER A 18 -4.57 -5.69 11.14
C SER A 18 -5.76 -5.96 12.05
N GLN A 19 -5.64 -5.79 13.37
CA GLN A 19 -6.75 -5.93 14.32
C GLN A 19 -7.76 -4.77 14.24
N VAL A 20 -7.29 -3.53 14.08
CA VAL A 20 -8.17 -2.37 13.87
C VAL A 20 -8.94 -2.52 12.55
N ILE A 21 -8.30 -3.06 11.53
CA ILE A 21 -8.93 -3.38 10.23
C ILE A 21 -9.91 -4.55 10.37
N TYR A 22 -9.55 -5.60 11.12
CA TYR A 22 -10.40 -6.78 11.34
C TYR A 22 -11.72 -6.43 12.02
N ASN A 23 -11.71 -5.59 13.04
CA ASN A 23 -12.93 -5.15 13.74
C ASN A 23 -13.85 -4.27 12.86
N SER A 24 -13.34 -3.66 11.78
CA SER A 24 -14.18 -2.93 10.82
C SER A 24 -14.80 -3.83 9.72
N ASP A 25 -14.29 -5.05 9.55
CA ASP A 25 -14.76 -6.01 8.53
C ASP A 25 -16.00 -6.82 8.97
N SER A 26 -16.35 -6.81 10.27
CA SER A 26 -17.56 -7.49 10.80
C SER A 26 -18.89 -6.95 10.24
N ILE A 27 -18.83 -5.87 9.45
CA ILE A 27 -19.99 -5.24 8.79
C ILE A 27 -20.21 -5.80 7.37
N ILE A 28 -19.33 -6.67 6.86
CA ILE A 28 -19.44 -7.23 5.51
C ILE A 28 -20.22 -8.54 5.58
N GLY A 29 -21.55 -8.43 5.63
CA GLY A 29 -22.46 -9.56 5.41
C GLY A 29 -22.31 -10.14 3.99
N ASN A 30 -22.63 -11.41 3.82
CA ASN A 30 -22.61 -12.16 2.56
C ASN A 30 -23.11 -11.32 1.38
N ILE A 31 -22.22 -10.95 0.50
CA ILE A 31 -22.53 -10.23 -0.73
C ILE A 31 -22.73 -11.30 -1.81
N ASN A 32 -23.98 -11.68 -2.06
CA ASN A 32 -24.34 -12.26 -3.34
C ASN A 32 -24.21 -11.13 -4.37
N ALA A 33 -23.22 -11.23 -5.25
CA ALA A 33 -22.98 -10.27 -6.32
C ALA A 33 -24.16 -10.27 -7.29
N THR A 34 -25.10 -9.36 -7.08
CA THR A 34 -26.10 -9.06 -8.11
C THR A 34 -25.42 -8.17 -9.14
N GLU A 35 -25.22 -8.71 -10.34
CA GLU A 35 -24.58 -8.06 -11.46
C GLU A 35 -25.29 -6.76 -11.86
N SER A 36 -24.80 -5.65 -11.39
CA SER A 36 -25.13 -4.37 -12.02
C SER A 36 -24.16 -4.21 -13.19
N LYS A 37 -24.66 -4.10 -14.42
CA LYS A 37 -23.88 -3.79 -15.63
C LYS A 37 -23.01 -2.56 -15.34
N GLN A 38 -21.73 -2.79 -15.17
CA GLN A 38 -20.81 -1.73 -14.80
C GLN A 38 -20.46 -0.89 -16.03
N LYS A 39 -20.46 0.43 -15.86
CA LYS A 39 -20.12 1.38 -16.94
C LYS A 39 -18.70 1.13 -17.43
N PRO A 40 -18.47 1.09 -18.77
CA PRO A 40 -17.12 1.02 -19.33
C PRO A 40 -16.30 2.25 -18.84
N PHE A 41 -14.97 2.07 -18.69
CA PHE A 41 -14.04 3.12 -18.25
C PHE A 41 -14.31 3.74 -16.87
N ARG A 42 -15.14 3.10 -16.02
CA ARG A 42 -15.41 3.59 -14.66
C ARG A 42 -14.13 3.79 -13.83
N PHE A 43 -13.10 2.97 -14.07
CA PHE A 43 -11.81 3.03 -13.39
C PHE A 43 -11.05 4.34 -13.66
N ILE A 44 -11.46 5.13 -14.67
CA ILE A 44 -10.97 6.48 -14.92
C ILE A 44 -11.99 7.51 -14.44
N THR A 45 -13.26 7.37 -14.86
CA THR A 45 -14.30 8.39 -14.62
C THR A 45 -14.66 8.52 -13.13
N ASN A 46 -14.39 7.49 -12.32
CA ASN A 46 -14.62 7.52 -10.88
C ASN A 46 -13.51 8.21 -10.08
N VAL A 47 -12.29 8.31 -10.63
CA VAL A 47 -11.12 8.81 -9.91
C VAL A 47 -11.33 10.18 -9.25
N PRO A 48 -11.88 11.21 -9.93
CA PRO A 48 -12.08 12.52 -9.30
C PRO A 48 -12.98 12.45 -8.06
N SER A 49 -14.09 11.69 -8.16
CA SER A 49 -15.04 11.57 -7.03
C SER A 49 -14.46 10.72 -5.90
N ASN A 50 -13.64 9.71 -6.19
CA ASN A 50 -12.96 8.91 -5.20
C ASN A 50 -11.88 9.72 -4.49
N PHE A 51 -11.13 10.53 -5.22
CA PHE A 51 -10.17 11.46 -4.64
C PHE A 51 -10.83 12.41 -3.62
N VAL A 52 -11.95 13.04 -3.98
CA VAL A 52 -12.73 13.89 -3.05
C VAL A 52 -13.25 13.10 -1.85
N ARG A 53 -13.69 11.84 -2.05
CA ARG A 53 -14.12 10.98 -0.94
C ARG A 53 -12.95 10.61 -0.02
N LEU A 54 -11.80 10.30 -0.61
CA LEU A 54 -10.58 9.94 0.13
C LEU A 54 -10.08 11.11 0.97
N SER A 55 -10.03 12.32 0.41
CA SER A 55 -9.60 13.51 1.15
C SER A 55 -10.53 13.87 2.31
N LYS A 56 -11.83 13.58 2.20
CA LYS A 56 -12.84 13.83 3.24
C LYS A 56 -12.98 12.67 4.25
N ALA A 57 -12.55 11.47 3.88
CA ALA A 57 -12.77 10.26 4.69
C ALA A 57 -12.19 10.35 6.10
N PRO A 58 -10.95 10.85 6.33
CA PRO A 58 -10.34 10.92 7.66
C PRO A 58 -11.14 11.81 8.63
N PHE A 59 -11.78 12.86 8.14
CA PHE A 59 -12.48 13.86 8.95
C PHE A 59 -13.93 13.48 9.29
N LYS A 60 -14.42 12.35 8.78
CA LYS A 60 -15.74 11.82 9.19
C LYS A 60 -15.67 11.31 10.62
N ARG A 61 -16.73 11.61 11.43
CA ARG A 61 -16.81 11.21 12.84
C ARG A 61 -16.45 9.74 13.10
N ASN A 62 -16.91 8.84 12.26
CA ASN A 62 -16.66 7.40 12.41
C ASN A 62 -15.21 6.98 12.07
N ASN A 63 -14.47 7.79 11.30
CA ASN A 63 -13.11 7.49 10.87
C ASN A 63 -12.06 8.30 11.67
N PHE A 64 -12.51 9.26 12.48
CA PHE A 64 -11.62 10.17 13.22
C PHE A 64 -10.67 9.43 14.18
N LYS A 65 -11.15 8.36 14.82
CA LYS A 65 -10.29 7.49 15.64
C LYS A 65 -9.16 6.87 14.81
N GLY A 66 -9.45 6.40 13.60
CA GLY A 66 -8.44 5.86 12.69
C GLY A 66 -7.40 6.91 12.28
N LEU A 67 -7.82 8.15 12.02
CA LEU A 67 -6.92 9.26 11.76
C LEU A 67 -5.98 9.50 12.94
N LEU A 68 -6.52 9.59 14.16
CA LEU A 68 -5.72 9.81 15.38
C LEU A 68 -4.73 8.67 15.63
N ILE A 69 -5.15 7.41 15.47
CA ILE A 69 -4.27 6.25 15.61
C ILE A 69 -3.15 6.30 14.58
N THR A 70 -3.46 6.60 13.33
CA THR A 70 -2.47 6.71 12.25
C THR A 70 -1.45 7.82 12.54
N ALA A 71 -1.94 9.00 12.93
CA ALA A 71 -1.08 10.13 13.29
C ALA A 71 -0.21 9.82 14.52
N ALA A 72 -0.80 9.25 15.58
CA ALA A 72 -0.06 8.86 16.78
C ALA A 72 1.00 7.79 16.49
N ALA A 73 0.65 6.75 15.72
CA ALA A 73 1.60 5.71 15.31
C ALA A 73 2.77 6.30 14.51
N THR A 74 2.49 7.19 13.56
CA THR A 74 3.54 7.89 12.81
C THR A 74 4.43 8.72 13.75
N ALA A 75 3.83 9.56 14.61
CA ALA A 75 4.58 10.43 15.52
C ALA A 75 5.45 9.65 16.52
N VAL A 76 4.95 8.52 17.04
CA VAL A 76 5.70 7.64 17.94
C VAL A 76 6.87 6.96 17.22
N LEU A 77 6.73 6.62 15.96
CA LEU A 77 7.78 5.90 15.21
C LEU A 77 8.90 6.81 14.72
N ILE A 78 8.65 8.10 14.44
CA ILE A 78 9.65 9.04 13.93
C ILE A 78 10.96 9.04 14.75
N PRO A 79 10.93 9.16 16.10
CA PRO A 79 12.16 9.15 16.90
C PRO A 79 12.95 7.83 16.86
N PHE A 80 12.31 6.75 16.45
CA PHE A 80 12.92 5.40 16.37
C PHE A 80 13.32 4.99 14.96
N ASP A 81 13.07 5.81 13.96
CA ASP A 81 13.32 5.49 12.55
C ASP A 81 14.75 4.99 12.31
N GLN A 82 15.75 5.75 12.76
CA GLN A 82 17.15 5.37 12.58
C GLN A 82 17.49 4.07 13.31
N GLN A 83 17.07 3.95 14.58
CA GLN A 83 17.36 2.76 15.39
C GLN A 83 16.74 1.50 14.78
N ILE A 84 15.51 1.59 14.26
CA ILE A 84 14.82 0.47 13.61
C ILE A 84 15.51 0.12 12.29
N THR A 85 15.89 1.12 11.50
CA THR A 85 16.63 0.91 10.25
C THR A 85 17.93 0.19 10.51
N ASP A 86 18.72 0.65 11.48
CA ASP A 86 20.01 0.03 11.85
C ASP A 86 19.81 -1.42 12.34
N ALA A 87 18.78 -1.67 13.15
CA ALA A 87 18.45 -3.00 13.66
C ALA A 87 18.03 -3.97 12.54
N VAL A 88 17.21 -3.52 11.58
CA VAL A 88 16.79 -4.31 10.42
C VAL A 88 17.99 -4.64 9.54
N LYS A 89 18.85 -3.67 9.26
CA LYS A 89 20.07 -3.89 8.47
C LYS A 89 21.05 -4.83 9.17
N GLN A 90 21.20 -4.73 10.50
CA GLN A 90 22.02 -5.66 11.25
C GLN A 90 21.46 -7.09 11.18
N PHE A 91 20.15 -7.25 11.39
CA PHE A 91 19.50 -8.55 11.27
C PHE A 91 19.67 -9.13 9.86
N SER A 92 19.52 -8.29 8.82
CA SER A 92 19.73 -8.74 7.43
C SER A 92 21.15 -9.23 7.18
N ARG A 93 22.16 -8.57 7.74
CA ARG A 93 23.56 -9.05 7.70
C ARG A 93 23.73 -10.39 8.44
N ASP A 94 23.12 -10.52 9.63
CA ASP A 94 23.20 -11.72 10.46
C ASP A 94 22.62 -12.97 9.74
N ILE A 95 21.64 -12.77 8.83
CA ILE A 95 21.03 -13.86 8.01
C ILE A 95 21.55 -13.90 6.57
N ASN A 96 22.60 -13.16 6.25
CA ASN A 96 23.18 -13.06 4.90
C ASN A 96 22.19 -12.60 3.82
N LEU A 97 21.22 -11.72 4.17
CA LEU A 97 20.32 -11.10 3.22
C LEU A 97 20.92 -9.79 2.72
N THR A 98 21.32 -9.77 1.44
CA THR A 98 21.89 -8.56 0.83
C THR A 98 20.90 -7.40 0.81
N PRO A 99 21.32 -6.16 1.15
CA PRO A 99 20.49 -4.97 1.01
C PRO A 99 20.32 -4.52 -0.44
N GLU A 100 21.17 -5.00 -1.34
CA GLU A 100 21.15 -4.56 -2.73
C GLU A 100 19.93 -5.08 -3.50
N THR A 101 19.38 -4.21 -4.33
CA THR A 101 18.37 -4.61 -5.31
C THR A 101 19.05 -4.98 -6.63
N ASN A 102 18.94 -6.24 -7.01
CA ASN A 102 19.51 -6.76 -8.25
C ASN A 102 18.41 -7.36 -9.13
N TYR A 103 18.37 -6.88 -10.39
CA TYR A 103 17.34 -7.27 -11.36
C TYR A 103 17.94 -7.58 -12.73
N LYS A 104 17.51 -8.69 -13.33
CA LYS A 104 17.60 -8.88 -14.78
C LYS A 104 16.44 -8.15 -15.45
N VAL A 105 16.71 -7.35 -16.46
CA VAL A 105 15.70 -6.54 -17.15
C VAL A 105 15.58 -7.01 -18.60
N PRO A 106 14.74 -8.02 -18.90
CA PRO A 106 14.58 -8.57 -20.22
C PRO A 106 13.83 -7.66 -21.18
N VAL A 107 12.94 -6.80 -20.67
CA VAL A 107 12.12 -5.91 -21.52
C VAL A 107 12.26 -4.46 -21.03
N LYS A 108 12.68 -3.59 -21.94
CA LYS A 108 12.79 -2.13 -21.75
C LYS A 108 12.08 -1.41 -22.90
N PHE A 109 11.55 -0.24 -22.60
CA PHE A 109 11.06 0.71 -23.59
C PHE A 109 11.73 2.07 -23.33
N GLY A 110 12.68 2.45 -24.17
CA GLY A 110 13.58 3.56 -23.90
C GLY A 110 14.36 3.33 -22.59
N ASN A 111 14.31 4.30 -21.69
CA ASN A 111 14.90 4.19 -20.35
C ASN A 111 14.01 3.49 -19.31
N THR A 112 12.76 3.17 -19.67
CA THR A 112 11.79 2.55 -18.76
C THR A 112 11.96 1.03 -18.75
N LYS A 113 12.20 0.48 -17.56
CA LYS A 113 12.30 -0.97 -17.32
C LYS A 113 10.88 -1.55 -17.21
N ILE A 114 10.38 -2.20 -18.27
CA ILE A 114 9.00 -2.74 -18.31
C ILE A 114 8.88 -4.03 -17.49
N LEU A 115 9.83 -4.94 -17.66
CA LEU A 115 9.85 -6.20 -16.93
C LEU A 115 11.17 -6.33 -16.19
N LYS A 116 11.08 -6.55 -14.87
CA LYS A 116 12.22 -6.79 -13.98
C LYS A 116 12.06 -8.17 -13.34
N ILE A 117 13.11 -8.98 -13.42
CA ILE A 117 13.18 -10.29 -12.77
C ILE A 117 14.15 -10.18 -11.61
N PRO A 118 13.71 -10.37 -10.36
CA PRO A 118 14.59 -10.26 -9.19
C PRO A 118 15.64 -11.37 -9.20
N GLN A 119 16.88 -11.02 -8.85
CA GLN A 119 18.03 -11.95 -8.82
C GLN A 119 18.39 -12.38 -7.38
N ASN A 120 17.76 -11.77 -6.38
CA ASN A 120 17.92 -12.14 -4.97
C ASN A 120 16.60 -11.98 -4.21
N LEU A 121 16.52 -12.53 -2.99
CA LEU A 121 15.31 -12.52 -2.17
C LEU A 121 14.89 -11.11 -1.76
N ASN A 122 15.85 -10.23 -1.45
CA ASN A 122 15.54 -8.86 -1.08
C ASN A 122 14.87 -8.11 -2.23
N SER A 123 15.38 -8.27 -3.46
CA SER A 123 14.76 -7.72 -4.67
C SER A 123 13.37 -8.28 -4.93
N ALA A 124 13.17 -9.60 -4.67
CA ALA A 124 11.86 -10.22 -4.83
C ALA A 124 10.83 -9.63 -3.86
N PHE A 125 11.18 -9.47 -2.59
CA PHE A 125 10.31 -8.86 -1.59
C PHE A 125 10.06 -7.38 -1.86
N TYR A 126 11.09 -6.64 -2.27
CA TYR A 126 10.96 -5.24 -2.65
C TYR A 126 10.00 -5.06 -3.83
N GLN A 127 10.13 -5.88 -4.88
CA GLN A 127 9.32 -5.81 -6.10
C GLN A 127 7.83 -6.03 -5.85
N LEU A 128 7.43 -6.78 -4.81
CA LEU A 128 6.03 -6.98 -4.44
C LEU A 128 5.30 -5.65 -4.20
N GLY A 129 5.98 -4.66 -3.62
CA GLY A 129 5.44 -3.33 -3.36
C GLY A 129 5.51 -2.37 -4.56
N GLU A 130 6.24 -2.71 -5.62
CA GLU A 130 6.29 -1.85 -6.79
C GLU A 130 4.94 -1.78 -7.53
N GLY A 131 4.58 -0.57 -7.97
CA GLY A 131 3.33 -0.36 -8.71
C GLY A 131 3.18 -1.24 -9.95
N GLY A 132 4.30 -1.60 -10.60
CA GLY A 132 4.32 -2.52 -11.73
C GLY A 132 3.73 -3.89 -11.41
N THR A 133 3.97 -4.44 -10.23
CA THR A 133 3.39 -5.71 -9.78
C THR A 133 1.87 -5.65 -9.70
N SER A 134 1.30 -4.57 -9.14
CA SER A 134 -0.15 -4.37 -9.07
C SER A 134 -0.77 -4.17 -10.45
N VAL A 135 -0.09 -3.46 -11.35
CA VAL A 135 -0.53 -3.30 -12.75
C VAL A 135 -0.53 -4.63 -13.49
N LEU A 136 0.52 -5.45 -13.33
CA LEU A 136 0.58 -6.79 -13.92
C LEU A 136 -0.53 -7.70 -13.37
N LEU A 137 -0.82 -7.63 -12.07
CA LEU A 137 -1.91 -8.38 -11.47
C LEU A 137 -3.27 -7.95 -12.02
N ALA A 138 -3.52 -6.64 -12.14
CA ALA A 138 -4.76 -6.12 -12.72
C ALA A 138 -4.91 -6.55 -14.18
N GLY A 139 -3.83 -6.45 -14.98
CA GLY A 139 -3.80 -6.93 -16.36
C GLY A 139 -4.05 -8.42 -16.49
N GLY A 140 -3.41 -9.22 -15.62
CA GLY A 140 -3.60 -10.68 -15.58
C GLY A 140 -5.03 -11.08 -15.22
N LEU A 141 -5.65 -10.44 -14.21
CA LEU A 141 -7.04 -10.65 -13.85
C LEU A 141 -8.00 -10.25 -14.97
N PHE A 142 -7.72 -9.14 -15.65
CA PHE A 142 -8.52 -8.71 -16.80
C PHE A 142 -8.47 -9.73 -17.94
N LEU A 143 -7.27 -10.16 -18.32
CA LEU A 143 -7.08 -11.17 -19.40
C LEU A 143 -7.72 -12.51 -19.03
N TYR A 144 -7.47 -12.99 -17.79
CA TYR A 144 -8.09 -14.21 -17.29
C TYR A 144 -9.62 -14.12 -17.34
N GLY A 145 -10.18 -13.02 -16.85
CA GLY A 145 -11.62 -12.80 -16.83
C GLY A 145 -12.22 -12.76 -18.24
N LYS A 146 -11.53 -12.16 -19.22
CA LYS A 146 -11.97 -12.16 -20.61
C LYS A 146 -11.91 -13.54 -21.27
N ILE A 147 -10.83 -14.29 -21.03
CA ILE A 147 -10.64 -15.63 -21.61
C ILE A 147 -11.60 -16.66 -21.00
N LYS A 148 -11.81 -16.57 -19.66
CA LYS A 148 -12.65 -17.54 -18.93
C LYS A 148 -14.11 -17.09 -18.76
N HIS A 149 -14.48 -15.93 -19.28
CA HIS A 149 -15.79 -15.31 -19.09
C HIS A 149 -16.12 -15.10 -17.59
N ASP A 150 -15.07 -14.84 -16.77
CA ASP A 150 -15.20 -14.54 -15.35
C ASP A 150 -15.33 -13.02 -15.14
N GLU A 151 -16.57 -12.55 -15.07
CA GLU A 151 -16.86 -11.13 -14.88
C GLU A 151 -16.28 -10.58 -13.56
N ARG A 152 -16.22 -11.42 -12.51
CA ARG A 152 -15.67 -11.02 -11.22
C ARG A 152 -14.18 -10.67 -11.33
N ALA A 153 -13.41 -11.45 -12.10
CA ALA A 153 -12.01 -11.14 -12.36
C ALA A 153 -11.86 -9.82 -13.14
N VAL A 154 -12.74 -9.57 -14.13
CA VAL A 154 -12.75 -8.30 -14.88
C VAL A 154 -13.06 -7.11 -13.97
N TYR A 155 -14.07 -7.26 -13.08
CA TYR A 155 -14.42 -6.19 -12.14
C TYR A 155 -13.34 -5.95 -11.10
N THR A 156 -12.69 -7.00 -10.62
CA THR A 156 -11.57 -6.87 -9.69
C THR A 156 -10.39 -6.13 -10.33
N ALA A 157 -10.09 -6.43 -11.59
CA ALA A 157 -9.07 -5.72 -12.35
C ALA A 157 -9.37 -4.21 -12.48
N ALA A 158 -10.63 -3.86 -12.76
CA ALA A 158 -11.06 -2.47 -12.83
C ALA A 158 -10.99 -1.77 -11.46
N ASP A 159 -11.41 -2.45 -10.37
CA ASP A 159 -11.31 -1.92 -9.01
C ASP A 159 -9.85 -1.71 -8.58
N LEU A 160 -8.95 -2.64 -8.90
CA LEU A 160 -7.52 -2.49 -8.66
C LEU A 160 -6.96 -1.27 -9.36
N THR A 161 -7.28 -1.11 -10.65
CA THR A 161 -6.80 0.02 -11.46
C THR A 161 -7.32 1.35 -10.92
N GLU A 162 -8.61 1.46 -10.61
CA GLU A 162 -9.26 2.64 -10.04
C GLU A 162 -8.64 3.01 -8.68
N THR A 163 -8.47 2.01 -7.82
CA THR A 163 -7.86 2.18 -6.49
C THR A 163 -6.42 2.65 -6.61
N PHE A 164 -5.64 2.03 -7.49
CA PHE A 164 -4.24 2.36 -7.71
C PHE A 164 -4.07 3.81 -8.18
N ILE A 165 -4.87 4.27 -9.14
CA ILE A 165 -4.81 5.65 -9.64
C ILE A 165 -5.19 6.64 -8.53
N THR A 166 -6.30 6.40 -7.83
CA THR A 166 -6.78 7.30 -6.77
C THR A 166 -5.77 7.40 -5.62
N MET A 167 -5.29 6.27 -5.13
CA MET A 167 -4.29 6.17 -4.07
C MET A 167 -2.96 6.79 -4.49
N GLY A 168 -2.50 6.49 -5.72
CA GLY A 168 -1.25 6.99 -6.27
C GLY A 168 -1.22 8.52 -6.35
N ILE A 169 -2.27 9.15 -6.89
CA ILE A 169 -2.41 10.62 -6.92
C ILE A 169 -2.34 11.20 -5.51
N THR A 170 -3.10 10.61 -4.57
CA THR A 170 -3.14 11.10 -3.18
C THR A 170 -1.77 10.98 -2.51
N THR A 171 -1.10 9.84 -2.67
CA THR A 171 0.24 9.61 -2.13
C THR A 171 1.24 10.62 -2.68
N GLN A 172 1.21 10.89 -3.99
CA GLN A 172 2.09 11.87 -4.63
C GLN A 172 1.86 13.31 -4.15
N ILE A 173 0.61 13.67 -3.86
CA ILE A 173 0.30 14.98 -3.28
C ILE A 173 0.88 15.08 -1.87
N ILE A 174 0.70 14.05 -1.03
CA ILE A 174 1.20 14.07 0.35
C ILE A 174 2.74 14.09 0.35
N LYS A 175 3.41 13.33 -0.52
CA LYS A 175 4.87 13.37 -0.66
C LYS A 175 5.40 14.79 -0.93
N ARG A 176 4.73 15.54 -1.80
CA ARG A 176 5.10 16.93 -2.09
C ARG A 176 4.77 17.90 -0.96
N ILE A 177 3.73 17.62 -0.18
CA ILE A 177 3.42 18.43 1.02
C ILE A 177 4.45 18.21 2.11
N THR A 178 4.89 16.97 2.32
CA THR A 178 5.79 16.60 3.43
C THR A 178 7.26 16.72 3.09
N GLY A 179 7.67 16.35 1.87
CA GLY A 179 9.03 16.45 1.39
C GLY A 179 10.05 15.68 2.24
N ARG A 180 9.73 14.45 2.67
CA ARG A 180 10.61 13.66 3.54
C ARG A 180 11.72 12.99 2.74
N GLN A 181 12.96 13.09 3.24
CA GLN A 181 14.14 12.46 2.68
C GLN A 181 14.16 10.94 2.91
N SER A 182 14.52 10.17 1.88
CA SER A 182 14.71 8.72 1.98
C SER A 182 15.96 8.36 2.79
N PRO A 183 16.00 7.22 3.51
CA PRO A 183 17.15 6.85 4.34
C PRO A 183 18.48 6.86 3.60
N PHE A 184 18.55 6.35 2.35
CA PHE A 184 19.80 6.33 1.56
C PHE A 184 20.30 7.71 1.13
N MET A 185 19.48 8.75 1.23
CA MET A 185 19.85 10.15 0.97
C MET A 185 20.01 10.96 2.25
N ALA A 186 19.69 10.35 3.42
CA ALA A 186 19.59 11.06 4.67
C ALA A 186 20.94 11.66 5.12
N THR A 187 20.90 12.95 5.42
CA THR A 187 22.02 13.71 5.97
C THR A 187 21.99 13.78 7.50
N THR A 188 20.82 13.48 8.07
CA THR A 188 20.58 13.44 9.53
C THR A 188 19.80 12.18 9.92
N PRO A 189 19.94 11.69 11.16
CA PRO A 189 19.14 10.56 11.66
C PRO A 189 17.64 10.80 11.48
N GLY A 190 16.93 9.86 10.83
CA GLY A 190 15.49 9.98 10.54
C GLY A 190 15.15 10.79 9.29
N GLY A 191 16.17 11.37 8.60
CA GLY A 191 16.02 12.14 7.38
C GLY A 191 15.39 13.52 7.60
N GLU A 192 15.66 14.44 6.69
CA GLU A 192 15.12 15.80 6.73
C GLU A 192 13.71 15.85 6.17
N TRP A 193 12.94 16.85 6.63
CA TRP A 193 11.62 17.20 6.11
C TRP A 193 11.69 18.57 5.45
N SER A 194 11.50 18.62 4.13
CA SER A 194 11.53 19.84 3.32
C SER A 194 10.16 20.03 2.63
N PRO A 195 9.13 20.51 3.36
CA PRO A 195 7.79 20.66 2.84
C PRO A 195 7.74 21.56 1.61
N PHE A 196 6.87 21.19 0.66
CA PHE A 196 6.63 21.94 -0.56
C PHE A 196 7.88 22.23 -1.39
N PRO A 197 8.73 21.20 -1.70
CA PRO A 197 9.89 21.41 -2.54
C PRO A 197 9.47 21.99 -3.89
N SER A 198 10.34 22.81 -4.49
CA SER A 198 10.08 23.31 -5.84
C SER A 198 9.94 22.15 -6.83
N PHE A 199 9.15 22.35 -7.88
CA PHE A 199 8.95 21.33 -8.92
C PHE A 199 10.30 20.87 -9.51
N HIS A 200 11.21 21.79 -9.76
CA HIS A 200 12.55 21.52 -10.28
C HIS A 200 13.37 20.63 -9.31
N ASN A 201 13.42 21.00 -8.03
CA ASN A 201 14.14 20.23 -7.01
C ASN A 201 13.56 18.82 -6.86
N TYR A 202 12.22 18.70 -6.83
CA TYR A 202 11.57 17.41 -6.71
C TYR A 202 11.87 16.50 -7.91
N GLN A 203 11.86 17.01 -9.14
CA GLN A 203 12.11 16.20 -10.33
C GLN A 203 13.57 15.74 -10.43
N ASN A 204 14.51 16.60 -10.07
CA ASN A 204 15.95 16.30 -10.19
C ASN A 204 16.49 15.48 -9.01
N ASN A 205 15.86 15.56 -7.83
CA ASN A 205 16.30 14.93 -6.60
C ASN A 205 15.13 14.27 -5.85
N THR A 206 14.32 13.49 -6.53
CA THR A 206 13.06 12.92 -6.01
C THR A 206 13.24 12.26 -4.64
N SER A 207 14.31 11.49 -4.45
CA SER A 207 14.59 10.74 -3.22
C SER A 207 14.88 11.62 -1.99
N ASN A 208 15.15 12.90 -2.19
CA ASN A 208 15.26 13.86 -1.10
C ASN A 208 13.89 14.29 -0.55
N TYR A 209 12.78 13.92 -1.21
CA TYR A 209 11.47 14.50 -0.90
C TYR A 209 10.32 13.48 -0.89
N ASP A 210 10.56 12.20 -1.18
CA ASP A 210 9.49 11.27 -1.50
C ASP A 210 9.38 10.03 -0.58
N ALA A 211 10.03 10.05 0.59
CA ALA A 211 9.93 8.94 1.52
C ALA A 211 8.54 8.79 2.14
N PHE A 212 7.90 9.89 2.57
CA PHE A 212 6.64 9.83 3.31
C PHE A 212 5.43 10.27 2.48
N PRO A 213 4.36 9.46 2.48
CA PRO A 213 4.26 8.09 2.99
C PRO A 213 4.81 7.07 1.99
N SER A 214 5.02 5.81 2.44
CA SER A 214 5.50 4.74 1.57
C SER A 214 4.49 4.42 0.46
N GLY A 215 4.87 4.70 -0.80
CA GLY A 215 4.07 4.35 -1.97
C GLY A 215 3.94 2.84 -2.17
N HIS A 216 4.99 2.10 -1.86
CA HIS A 216 5.04 0.63 -1.97
C HIS A 216 4.01 -0.04 -1.04
N LEU A 217 4.01 0.32 0.25
CA LEU A 217 3.05 -0.26 1.20
C LEU A 217 1.63 0.20 0.95
N ALA A 218 1.43 1.45 0.52
CA ALA A 218 0.11 1.91 0.09
C ALA A 218 -0.43 1.07 -1.08
N THR A 219 0.43 0.78 -2.07
CA THR A 219 0.09 -0.08 -3.22
C THR A 219 -0.25 -1.51 -2.79
N MET A 220 0.58 -2.11 -1.95
CA MET A 220 0.32 -3.48 -1.46
C MET A 220 -0.96 -3.56 -0.65
N MET A 221 -1.18 -2.62 0.28
CA MET A 221 -2.40 -2.60 1.10
C MET A 221 -3.64 -2.39 0.22
N ALA A 222 -3.57 -1.49 -0.76
CA ALA A 222 -4.65 -1.28 -1.73
C ALA A 222 -4.96 -2.58 -2.50
N THR A 223 -3.93 -3.25 -3.00
CA THR A 223 -4.05 -4.50 -3.75
C THR A 223 -4.65 -5.62 -2.90
N VAL A 224 -4.07 -5.89 -1.74
CA VAL A 224 -4.52 -6.95 -0.83
C VAL A 224 -5.95 -6.68 -0.36
N THR A 225 -6.27 -5.44 0.00
CA THR A 225 -7.63 -5.06 0.43
C THR A 225 -8.63 -5.22 -0.71
N THR A 226 -8.31 -4.79 -1.93
CA THR A 226 -9.20 -4.97 -3.07
C THR A 226 -9.47 -6.45 -3.35
N LEU A 227 -8.45 -7.31 -3.28
CA LEU A 227 -8.63 -8.75 -3.43
C LEU A 227 -9.51 -9.35 -2.31
N ILE A 228 -9.27 -8.99 -1.05
CA ILE A 228 -10.08 -9.44 0.09
C ILE A 228 -11.54 -9.05 -0.08
N LEU A 229 -11.81 -7.82 -0.50
CA LEU A 229 -13.17 -7.31 -0.67
C LEU A 229 -13.90 -7.95 -1.86
N ASN A 230 -13.17 -8.27 -2.93
CA ASN A 230 -13.76 -8.89 -4.11
C ASN A 230 -13.82 -10.43 -4.02
N TYR A 231 -13.01 -11.07 -3.15
CA TYR A 231 -12.97 -12.53 -2.92
C TYR A 231 -13.05 -12.86 -1.43
N PRO A 232 -14.13 -12.48 -0.70
CA PRO A 232 -14.24 -12.63 0.75
C PRO A 232 -14.22 -14.09 1.21
N GLU A 233 -14.64 -15.03 0.36
CA GLU A 233 -14.62 -16.48 0.62
C GLU A 233 -13.18 -17.06 0.55
N LYS A 234 -12.24 -16.39 -0.09
CA LYS A 234 -10.83 -16.81 -0.17
C LYS A 234 -10.05 -16.33 1.06
N LYS A 235 -10.35 -16.91 2.22
CA LYS A 235 -9.80 -16.48 3.52
C LYS A 235 -8.26 -16.47 3.58
N TRP A 236 -7.58 -17.27 2.75
CA TRP A 236 -6.13 -17.35 2.66
C TRP A 236 -5.47 -16.06 2.11
N ILE A 237 -6.21 -15.23 1.36
CA ILE A 237 -5.69 -13.97 0.81
C ILE A 237 -5.20 -13.05 1.93
N ARG A 238 -5.87 -13.03 3.08
CA ARG A 238 -5.50 -12.17 4.21
C ARG A 238 -4.13 -12.54 4.78
N PRO A 239 -3.90 -13.75 5.31
CA PRO A 239 -2.61 -14.08 5.91
C PRO A 239 -1.48 -14.01 4.87
N VAL A 240 -1.67 -14.51 3.65
CA VAL A 240 -0.66 -14.48 2.60
C VAL A 240 -0.36 -13.03 2.20
N GLY A 241 -1.38 -12.23 1.91
CA GLY A 241 -1.21 -10.84 1.49
C GLY A 241 -0.50 -9.99 2.55
N TYR A 242 -0.89 -10.13 3.83
CA TYR A 242 -0.24 -9.39 4.92
C TYR A 242 1.19 -9.87 5.19
N SER A 243 1.48 -11.18 5.06
CA SER A 243 2.84 -11.68 5.18
C SER A 243 3.75 -11.15 4.07
N LEU A 244 3.28 -11.17 2.82
CA LEU A 244 4.03 -10.61 1.69
C LEU A 244 4.24 -9.09 1.84
N MET A 245 3.25 -8.37 2.38
CA MET A 245 3.38 -6.94 2.67
C MET A 245 4.40 -6.67 3.78
N ALA A 246 4.45 -7.50 4.82
CA ALA A 246 5.48 -7.41 5.87
C ALA A 246 6.88 -7.66 5.31
N LEU A 247 7.06 -8.67 4.46
CA LEU A 247 8.33 -8.96 3.78
C LEU A 247 8.76 -7.81 2.86
N SER A 248 7.82 -7.20 2.13
CA SER A 248 8.10 -6.02 1.32
C SER A 248 8.49 -4.82 2.18
N GLY A 249 7.79 -4.58 3.30
CA GLY A 249 8.15 -3.53 4.26
C GLY A 249 9.56 -3.73 4.83
N PHE A 250 9.89 -4.96 5.21
CA PHE A 250 11.24 -5.31 5.66
C PHE A 250 12.29 -5.01 4.59
N ALA A 251 12.06 -5.44 3.34
CA ALA A 251 12.99 -5.22 2.24
C ALA A 251 13.21 -3.71 1.97
N MET A 252 12.17 -2.89 2.10
CA MET A 252 12.28 -1.44 1.89
C MET A 252 13.11 -0.73 2.96
N ILE A 253 13.06 -1.18 4.22
CA ILE A 253 13.96 -0.68 5.27
C ILE A 253 15.38 -1.18 5.00
N ASN A 254 15.54 -2.46 4.65
CA ASN A 254 16.84 -3.05 4.36
C ASN A 254 17.56 -2.36 3.19
N THR A 255 16.80 -1.85 2.20
CA THR A 255 17.34 -1.11 1.04
C THR A 255 17.43 0.40 1.26
N ASP A 256 17.22 0.89 2.47
CA ASP A 256 17.24 2.33 2.79
C ASP A 256 16.27 3.20 1.95
N VAL A 257 15.14 2.65 1.51
CA VAL A 257 14.19 3.41 0.68
C VAL A 257 13.13 4.12 1.53
N HIS A 258 12.68 3.48 2.62
CA HIS A 258 11.66 4.03 3.51
C HIS A 258 12.02 3.86 4.98
N TRP A 259 11.59 4.83 5.79
CA TRP A 259 11.57 4.76 7.23
C TRP A 259 10.36 3.98 7.73
N ILE A 260 10.43 3.41 8.94
CA ILE A 260 9.28 2.70 9.51
C ILE A 260 8.08 3.63 9.76
N ALA A 261 8.33 4.91 10.10
CA ALA A 261 7.30 5.90 10.29
C ALA A 261 6.54 6.27 9.00
N ASP A 262 7.06 5.92 7.80
CA ASP A 262 6.37 6.12 6.53
C ASP A 262 5.21 5.12 6.31
N TYR A 263 5.10 4.07 7.15
CA TYR A 263 4.19 2.95 6.95
C TYR A 263 2.76 3.17 7.45
N PRO A 264 2.51 3.75 8.64
CA PRO A 264 1.15 3.85 9.15
C PRO A 264 0.20 4.60 8.20
N LEU A 265 0.63 5.76 7.68
CA LEU A 265 -0.20 6.51 6.73
C LEU A 265 -0.34 5.79 5.38
N ALA A 266 0.71 5.13 4.91
CA ALA A 266 0.67 4.33 3.68
C ALA A 266 -0.39 3.22 3.75
N LEU A 267 -0.41 2.46 4.84
CA LEU A 267 -1.38 1.40 5.09
C LEU A 267 -2.81 1.96 5.16
N ALA A 268 -3.01 3.06 5.88
CA ALA A 268 -4.30 3.72 5.98
C ALA A 268 -4.80 4.19 4.59
N LEU A 269 -3.94 4.83 3.80
CA LEU A 269 -4.28 5.29 2.44
C LEU A 269 -4.66 4.15 1.51
N GLY A 270 -3.88 3.07 1.48
CA GLY A 270 -4.16 1.90 0.66
C GLY A 270 -5.50 1.26 1.01
N TYR A 271 -5.73 1.03 2.31
CA TYR A 271 -6.98 0.45 2.82
C TYR A 271 -8.20 1.30 2.50
N VAL A 272 -8.16 2.60 2.84
CA VAL A 272 -9.31 3.49 2.65
C VAL A 272 -9.62 3.68 1.17
N SER A 273 -8.60 3.77 0.31
CA SER A 273 -8.77 3.87 -1.14
C SER A 273 -9.50 2.65 -1.71
N ALA A 274 -9.05 1.43 -1.37
CA ALA A 274 -9.68 0.20 -1.81
C ALA A 274 -11.15 0.10 -1.32
N LYS A 275 -11.39 0.46 -0.06
CA LYS A 275 -12.74 0.44 0.51
C LYS A 275 -13.68 1.45 -0.15
N ILE A 276 -13.21 2.66 -0.45
CA ILE A 276 -14.00 3.68 -1.18
C ILE A 276 -14.37 3.18 -2.57
N THR A 277 -13.41 2.64 -3.31
CA THR A 277 -13.62 2.08 -4.65
C THR A 277 -14.65 0.94 -4.60
N HIS A 278 -14.44 -0.02 -3.70
CA HIS A 278 -15.33 -1.18 -3.57
C HIS A 278 -16.76 -0.76 -3.20
N LEU A 279 -16.95 0.08 -2.18
CA LEU A 279 -18.27 0.56 -1.75
C LEU A 279 -19.01 1.36 -2.82
N LYS A 280 -18.29 2.05 -3.69
CA LYS A 280 -18.86 2.79 -4.80
C LYS A 280 -19.30 1.87 -5.93
N ASN A 281 -18.48 0.90 -6.25
CA ASN A 281 -18.67 0.03 -7.40
C ASN A 281 -19.58 -1.17 -7.11
N HIS A 282 -19.73 -1.52 -5.82
CA HIS A 282 -20.61 -2.58 -5.32
C HIS A 282 -21.63 -1.99 -4.33
N PRO A 283 -22.63 -1.22 -4.82
CA PRO A 283 -23.64 -0.62 -3.95
C PRO A 283 -24.42 -1.74 -3.24
N LYS A 284 -24.49 -1.64 -1.92
CA LYS A 284 -25.12 -2.64 -1.05
C LYS A 284 -26.57 -2.90 -1.45
N ILE A 285 -26.96 -4.16 -1.54
CA ILE A 285 -28.29 -4.61 -1.19
C ILE A 285 -28.52 -4.15 0.27
N LYS A 286 -29.59 -3.37 0.51
CA LYS A 286 -29.99 -2.98 1.87
C LYS A 286 -30.21 -4.27 2.67
N VAL A 287 -29.27 -4.65 3.50
CA VAL A 287 -29.52 -5.67 4.52
C VAL A 287 -30.49 -5.04 5.49
N ARG A 288 -31.78 -5.49 5.46
CA ARG A 288 -32.70 -5.19 6.54
C ARG A 288 -32.09 -5.79 7.82
N PRO A 289 -31.97 -5.02 8.91
CA PRO A 289 -31.57 -5.63 10.17
C PRO A 289 -32.57 -6.70 10.49
N VAL A 290 -32.13 -7.95 10.62
CA VAL A 290 -32.90 -9.00 11.23
C VAL A 290 -32.91 -8.66 12.72
N LEU A 291 -33.99 -8.10 13.18
CA LEU A 291 -34.31 -7.96 14.61
C LEU A 291 -34.49 -9.37 15.17
N PHE A 292 -33.59 -9.82 16.02
CA PHE A 292 -33.82 -10.90 16.98
C PHE A 292 -34.07 -10.28 18.35
#